data_3c6c36dbee66b86b2ba9b8af7b1d6de4
#
_entry.id   3c6c36dbee66b86b2ba9b8af7b1d6de4
#
_cell.length_a   1.000
_cell.length_b   1.000
_cell.length_c   1.000
_cell.angle_alpha   90.00
_cell.angle_beta   90.00
_cell.angle_gamma   90.00
#
_symmetry.space_group_name_H-M   'P 1'
#
loop_
_entity.id
_entity.type
_entity.pdbx_description
1 polymer ?
#
loop_
_entity_poly.entity_id
_entity_poly.type
_entity_poly.pdbx_seq_one_letter_code
_entity_poly.pdbx_strand_id
1 'polypeptide(L)'
;MNILLSIIICSSIAQECMPPIAYKDLFPTEYDCLHFGYQESQKRLEAIGKHDVNKFGMFIRFTCTPTNTIWLQPPQMIMREYLLIITYP
;
A
#
# COMPACT_ATOMS: atom_id res chain seq x y z
N MET A 1 7.43 9.35 -15.88
CA MET A 1 7.83 9.22 -14.47
C MET A 1 7.52 7.81 -14.00
N ASN A 2 8.41 7.23 -13.23
CA ASN A 2 8.22 5.87 -12.75
C ASN A 2 7.76 5.88 -11.30
N ILE A 3 6.67 5.16 -11.06
CA ILE A 3 6.04 5.11 -9.74
C ILE A 3 6.23 3.73 -9.14
N LEU A 4 6.75 3.69 -7.92
CA LEU A 4 6.99 2.44 -7.21
C LEU A 4 5.82 2.11 -6.30
N LEU A 5 5.32 0.89 -6.40
CA LEU A 5 4.24 0.41 -5.54
C LEU A 5 4.80 -0.46 -4.44
N SER A 6 4.43 -0.17 -3.21
CA SER A 6 4.76 -0.99 -2.05
C SER A 6 3.49 -1.28 -1.27
N ILE A 7 3.30 -2.54 -0.90
CA ILE A 7 2.13 -2.97 -0.14
C ILE A 7 2.56 -3.40 1.25
N ILE A 8 1.81 -2.98 2.26
CA ILE A 8 2.09 -3.27 3.66
C ILE A 8 0.87 -3.90 4.30
N ILE A 9 1.07 -5.06 4.92
CA ILE A 9 -0.01 -5.77 5.60
C ILE A 9 0.17 -5.58 7.10
N CYS A 10 -0.88 -5.12 7.77
CA CYS A 10 -0.82 -4.77 9.18
C CYS A 10 -1.91 -5.46 9.97
N SER A 11 -1.71 -5.55 11.29
CA SER A 11 -2.70 -6.03 12.23
C SER A 11 -2.95 -4.95 13.28
N SER A 12 -4.20 -4.51 13.40
CA SER A 12 -4.53 -3.50 14.40
C SER A 12 -4.50 -4.06 15.82
N ILE A 13 -4.78 -5.34 15.95
CA ILE A 13 -4.74 -5.98 17.27
C ILE A 13 -3.32 -6.17 17.75
N ALA A 14 -2.45 -6.67 16.88
CA ALA A 14 -1.04 -6.83 17.22
C ALA A 14 -0.29 -5.51 17.20
N GLN A 15 -0.87 -4.49 16.57
CA GLN A 15 -0.26 -3.17 16.45
C GLN A 15 1.08 -3.21 15.76
N GLU A 16 1.18 -4.04 14.74
CA GLU A 16 2.41 -4.13 13.97
C GLU A 16 2.12 -4.48 12.53
N CYS A 17 3.08 -4.21 11.67
CA CYS A 17 2.98 -4.44 10.24
C CYS A 17 4.09 -5.34 9.77
N MET A 18 3.80 -6.11 8.74
CA MET A 18 4.82 -6.91 8.09
C MET A 18 5.72 -6.00 7.25
N PRO A 19 6.93 -6.46 6.89
CA PRO A 19 7.79 -5.66 6.05
C PRO A 19 7.11 -5.34 4.71
N PRO A 20 7.34 -4.15 4.17
CA PRO A 20 6.73 -3.77 2.90
C PRO A 20 7.12 -4.69 1.76
N ILE A 21 6.17 -4.95 0.88
CA ILE A 21 6.41 -5.74 -0.31
C ILE A 21 6.47 -4.78 -1.49
N ALA A 22 7.67 -4.60 -2.04
CA ALA A 22 7.84 -3.72 -3.18
C ALA A 22 7.67 -4.50 -4.48
N TYR A 23 6.95 -3.90 -5.41
CA TYR A 23 6.74 -4.52 -6.71
C TYR A 23 7.88 -4.16 -7.64
N LYS A 24 8.27 -5.11 -8.48
CA LYS A 24 9.39 -4.89 -9.40
C LYS A 24 9.02 -3.97 -10.53
N ASP A 25 7.80 -4.08 -11.01
CA ASP A 25 7.36 -3.28 -12.15
C ASP A 25 7.01 -1.89 -11.70
N LEU A 26 7.53 -0.91 -12.40
CA LEU A 26 7.23 0.49 -12.12
C LEU A 26 6.07 0.94 -13.00
N PHE A 27 5.28 1.86 -12.49
CA PHE A 27 4.10 2.34 -13.19
C PHE A 27 4.38 3.70 -13.81
N PRO A 28 3.84 3.95 -15.01
CA PRO A 28 4.11 5.21 -15.69
C PRO A 28 3.43 6.42 -15.06
N THR A 29 2.29 6.22 -14.40
CA THR A 29 1.55 7.31 -13.78
C THR A 29 1.07 6.91 -12.40
N GLU A 30 0.71 7.92 -11.61
CA GLU A 30 0.14 7.67 -10.29
C GLU A 30 -1.20 6.95 -10.39
N TYR A 31 -1.98 7.28 -11.39
CA TYR A 31 -3.28 6.62 -11.56
C TYR A 31 -3.11 5.12 -11.76
N ASP A 32 -2.17 4.74 -12.59
CA ASP A 32 -1.94 3.32 -12.84
C ASP A 32 -1.49 2.61 -11.57
N CYS A 33 -0.62 3.25 -10.79
CA CYS A 33 -0.14 2.68 -9.55
C CYS A 33 -1.29 2.54 -8.54
N LEU A 34 -2.09 3.57 -8.39
CA LEU A 34 -3.21 3.53 -7.45
C LEU A 34 -4.24 2.48 -7.86
N HIS A 35 -4.56 2.44 -9.14
CA HIS A 35 -5.53 1.48 -9.63
C HIS A 35 -5.08 0.04 -9.35
N PHE A 36 -3.83 -0.25 -9.68
CA PHE A 36 -3.28 -1.56 -9.42
C PHE A 36 -3.18 -1.84 -7.92
N GLY A 37 -2.80 -0.83 -7.15
CA GLY A 37 -2.67 -0.97 -5.71
C GLY A 37 -3.98 -1.36 -5.04
N TYR A 38 -5.08 -0.74 -5.44
CA TYR A 38 -6.38 -1.09 -4.91
C TYR A 38 -6.77 -2.52 -5.29
N GLN A 39 -6.53 -2.89 -6.53
CA GLN A 39 -6.86 -4.24 -6.97
C GLN A 39 -6.04 -5.29 -6.24
N GLU A 40 -4.75 -5.07 -6.10
CA GLU A 40 -3.87 -6.02 -5.41
C GLU A 40 -4.20 -6.09 -3.92
N SER A 41 -4.53 -4.96 -3.32
CA SER A 41 -4.92 -4.95 -1.92
C SER A 41 -6.15 -5.79 -1.69
N GLN A 42 -7.14 -5.68 -2.57
CA GLN A 42 -8.35 -6.48 -2.47
C GLN A 42 -8.05 -7.96 -2.63
N LYS A 43 -7.22 -8.31 -3.61
CA LYS A 43 -6.85 -9.71 -3.82
C LYS A 43 -6.15 -10.31 -2.61
N ARG A 44 -5.26 -9.53 -2.00
CA ARG A 44 -4.54 -10.02 -0.82
C ARG A 44 -5.46 -10.16 0.37
N LEU A 45 -6.40 -9.23 0.52
CA LEU A 45 -7.38 -9.31 1.59
C LEU A 45 -8.22 -10.58 1.45
N GLU A 46 -8.65 -10.88 0.23
CA GLU A 46 -9.43 -12.07 -0.03
C GLU A 46 -8.62 -13.35 0.18
N ALA A 47 -7.33 -13.30 -0.14
CA ALA A 47 -6.45 -14.44 0.07
C ALA A 47 -6.24 -14.73 1.55
N ILE A 48 -6.15 -13.70 2.38
CA ILE A 48 -6.04 -13.88 3.82
C ILE A 48 -7.32 -14.50 4.36
N GLY A 49 -8.45 -14.04 3.88
CA GLY A 49 -9.72 -14.61 4.24
C GLY A 49 -10.43 -13.84 5.33
N LYS A 50 -11.76 -13.95 5.30
CA LYS A 50 -12.61 -13.21 6.22
C LYS A 50 -12.33 -13.54 7.68
N HIS A 51 -12.10 -14.82 7.97
CA HIS A 51 -11.88 -15.24 9.34
C HIS A 51 -10.65 -14.57 9.96
N ASP A 52 -9.52 -14.65 9.26
CA ASP A 52 -8.28 -14.10 9.80
C ASP A 52 -8.30 -12.57 9.81
N VAL A 53 -8.89 -11.96 8.79
CA VAL A 53 -9.00 -10.51 8.75
C VAL A 53 -9.76 -10.01 9.98
N ASN A 54 -10.88 -10.64 10.29
CA ASN A 54 -11.69 -10.22 11.43
C ASN A 54 -11.05 -10.58 12.76
N LYS A 55 -10.38 -11.73 12.82
CA LYS A 55 -9.79 -12.19 14.08
C LYS A 55 -8.62 -11.32 14.50
N PHE A 56 -7.77 -10.92 13.55
CA PHE A 56 -6.54 -10.19 13.88
C PHE A 56 -6.65 -8.69 13.55
N GLY A 57 -7.79 -8.24 13.07
CA GLY A 57 -7.95 -6.85 12.69
C GLY A 57 -6.99 -6.45 11.60
N MET A 58 -6.88 -7.28 10.57
CA MET A 58 -5.91 -7.04 9.52
C MET A 58 -6.38 -5.99 8.54
N PHE A 59 -5.43 -5.23 8.04
CA PHE A 59 -5.71 -4.25 7.00
C PHE A 59 -4.49 -4.11 6.13
N ILE A 60 -4.69 -3.55 4.94
CA ILE A 60 -3.63 -3.43 3.95
C ILE A 60 -3.48 -1.98 3.56
N ARG A 61 -2.23 -1.52 3.51
CA ARG A 61 -1.89 -0.19 3.01
C ARG A 61 -1.00 -0.35 1.80
N PHE A 62 -0.96 0.68 0.98
CA PHE A 62 0.04 0.70 -0.08
C PHE A 62 0.45 2.14 -0.35
N THR A 63 1.64 2.28 -0.93
CA THR A 63 2.17 3.60 -1.28
C THR A 63 2.59 3.59 -2.73
N CYS A 64 2.41 4.73 -3.38
CA CYS A 64 2.87 4.95 -4.75
C CYS A 64 3.84 6.11 -4.70
N THR A 65 5.12 5.81 -4.91
CA THR A 65 6.20 6.77 -4.70
C THR A 65 6.98 6.99 -6.00
N PRO A 66 7.16 8.23 -6.44
CA PRO A 66 8.01 8.49 -7.61
C PRO A 66 9.46 8.11 -7.30
N THR A 67 10.06 7.33 -8.18
CA THR A 67 11.41 6.86 -7.93
C THR A 67 12.49 7.85 -8.35
N ASN A 68 12.18 8.68 -9.35
CA ASN A 68 13.18 9.58 -9.89
C ASN A 68 13.28 10.91 -9.16
N THR A 69 12.37 11.19 -8.24
CA THR A 69 12.39 12.44 -7.49
C THR A 69 12.35 12.22 -5.98
N ILE A 70 12.53 11.00 -5.55
CA ILE A 70 12.35 10.65 -4.15
C ILE A 70 13.30 11.40 -3.23
N TRP A 71 14.47 11.75 -3.71
CA TRP A 71 15.45 12.44 -2.91
C TRP A 71 15.22 13.95 -2.88
N LEU A 72 14.34 14.46 -3.72
CA LEU A 72 14.05 15.88 -3.80
C LEU A 72 12.84 16.29 -2.98
N GLN A 73 11.96 15.36 -2.70
CA GLN A 73 10.69 15.65 -2.04
C GLN A 73 10.60 14.97 -0.69
N PRO A 74 9.93 15.62 0.27
CA PRO A 74 9.69 14.97 1.56
C PRO A 74 8.78 13.76 1.34
N PRO A 75 9.27 12.56 1.55
CA PRO A 75 8.46 11.36 1.29
C PRO A 75 7.19 11.32 2.11
N GLN A 76 7.22 11.88 3.29
CA GLN A 76 6.06 11.84 4.18
C GLN A 76 4.84 12.56 3.61
N MET A 77 5.05 13.55 2.74
CA MET A 77 3.93 14.26 2.15
C MET A 77 3.13 13.36 1.22
N ILE A 78 3.85 12.59 0.41
CA ILE A 78 3.20 11.68 -0.54
C ILE A 78 2.58 10.50 0.19
N MET A 79 3.33 9.93 1.13
CA MET A 79 2.87 8.76 1.85
C MET A 79 1.62 9.04 2.66
N ARG A 80 1.54 10.25 3.22
CA ARG A 80 0.39 10.62 4.02
C ARG A 80 -0.90 10.56 3.21
N GLU A 81 -0.86 11.02 1.97
CA GLU A 81 -2.05 10.99 1.12
C GLU A 81 -2.50 9.56 0.86
N TYR A 82 -1.56 8.71 0.53
CA TYR A 82 -1.91 7.34 0.18
C TYR A 82 -2.39 6.55 1.38
N LEU A 83 -1.81 6.81 2.54
CA LEU A 83 -2.27 6.14 3.74
C LEU A 83 -3.69 6.52 4.10
N LEU A 84 -4.07 7.78 3.89
CA LEU A 84 -5.43 8.20 4.15
C LEU A 84 -6.41 7.53 3.22
N ILE A 85 -6.02 7.31 1.98
CA ILE A 85 -6.90 6.69 1.00
C ILE A 85 -7.24 5.25 1.38
N ILE A 86 -6.27 4.50 1.85
CA ILE A 86 -6.50 3.07 2.08
C ILE A 86 -6.86 2.72 3.51
N THR A 87 -6.71 3.63 4.46
CA THR A 87 -7.10 3.34 5.84
C THR A 87 -8.58 3.59 6.08
N TYR A 88 -9.26 4.17 5.14
CA TYR A 88 -10.70 4.42 5.23
C TYR A 88 -11.39 3.68 4.10
N PRO A 89 -11.91 2.52 4.39
CA PRO A 89 -12.61 1.74 3.38
C PRO A 89 -13.90 2.39 2.91
#